data_1df4ef684c95475948c4b0c4c12602e4
#
_entry.id   1df4ef684c95475948c4b0c4c12602e4
#
_cell.length_a   1.000
_cell.length_b   1.000
_cell.length_c   1.000
_cell.angle_alpha   90.00
_cell.angle_beta   90.00
_cell.angle_gamma   90.00
#
_symmetry.space_group_name_H-M   'P 1'
#
loop_
_entity.id
_entity.type
_entity.pdbx_description
1 polymer ?
#
loop_
_entity_poly.entity_id
_entity_poly.type
_entity_poly.pdbx_seq_one_letter_code
_entity_poly.pdbx_strand_id
1 'polypeptide(L)'
;MPKETFYRLPDEKRERIMAAAEREFLENSFEAASINRIIKEAAIPRGSFYQYFEDKKDIFLYIVDTHKNEAFDFVENFIKDCNGDIFAFMRMAMDCIISAGFSEKMNGMKRMFSQPWVLDRKSVV
;
A
#
# COMPACT_ATOMS: atom_id res chain seq x y z
N MET A 1 -11.02 1.13 -7.30
CA MET A 1 -10.21 0.68 -8.44
C MET A 1 -9.80 1.86 -9.29
N PRO A 2 -8.53 1.97 -9.70
CA PRO A 2 -8.11 3.04 -10.58
C PRO A 2 -8.82 2.95 -11.92
N LYS A 3 -8.99 4.10 -12.55
CA LYS A 3 -9.57 4.15 -13.88
C LYS A 3 -8.56 3.66 -14.92
N GLU A 4 -9.05 3.24 -16.06
CA GLU A 4 -8.22 2.74 -17.15
C GLU A 4 -7.13 3.72 -17.56
N THR A 5 -7.41 5.02 -17.48
CA THR A 5 -6.47 6.09 -17.80
C THR A 5 -5.20 5.99 -16.96
N PHE A 6 -5.32 5.59 -15.69
CA PHE A 6 -4.16 5.39 -14.81
C PHE A 6 -3.24 4.29 -15.33
N TYR A 7 -3.81 3.18 -15.75
CA TYR A 7 -3.03 2.03 -16.23
C TYR A 7 -2.32 2.31 -17.54
N ARG A 8 -2.77 3.31 -18.31
CA ARG A 8 -2.15 3.70 -19.57
C ARG A 8 -0.98 4.67 -19.40
N LEU A 9 -0.75 5.15 -18.19
CA LEU A 9 0.36 6.07 -17.94
C LEU A 9 1.71 5.38 -18.10
N PRO A 10 2.77 6.14 -18.47
CA PRO A 10 4.13 5.62 -18.40
C PRO A 10 4.46 5.13 -17.00
N ASP A 11 5.27 4.09 -16.88
CA ASP A 11 5.63 3.50 -15.60
C ASP A 11 6.19 4.54 -14.63
N GLU A 12 7.07 5.42 -15.09
CA GLU A 12 7.66 6.46 -14.28
C GLU A 12 6.61 7.37 -13.63
N LYS A 13 5.64 7.81 -14.41
CA LYS A 13 4.58 8.70 -13.91
C LYS A 13 3.68 7.97 -12.92
N ARG A 14 3.33 6.74 -13.24
CA ARG A 14 2.50 5.89 -12.39
C ARG A 14 3.18 5.63 -11.04
N GLU A 15 4.45 5.29 -11.06
CA GLU A 15 5.24 5.06 -9.85
C GLU A 15 5.37 6.34 -9.01
N ARG A 16 5.53 7.48 -9.65
CA ARG A 16 5.60 8.77 -8.94
C ARG A 16 4.31 9.09 -8.21
N ILE A 17 3.17 8.86 -8.84
CA ILE A 17 1.86 9.04 -8.21
C ILE A 17 1.69 8.08 -7.04
N MET A 18 2.05 6.82 -7.22
CA MET A 18 1.95 5.81 -6.18
C MET A 18 2.86 6.12 -4.99
N ALA A 19 4.09 6.51 -5.25
CA ALA A 19 5.02 6.86 -4.18
C ALA A 19 4.52 8.05 -3.36
N ALA A 20 3.98 9.07 -4.02
CA ALA A 20 3.42 10.24 -3.36
C ALA A 20 2.23 9.87 -2.48
N ALA A 21 1.34 9.04 -3.00
CA ALA A 21 0.15 8.59 -2.28
C ALA A 21 0.51 7.69 -1.09
N GLU A 22 1.41 6.74 -1.27
CA GLU A 22 1.88 5.87 -0.19
C GLU A 22 2.47 6.67 0.96
N ARG A 23 3.32 7.64 0.63
CA ARG A 23 3.93 8.50 1.63
C ARG A 23 2.89 9.28 2.42
N GLU A 24 1.91 9.83 1.74
CA GLU A 24 0.84 10.59 2.38
C GLU A 24 0.04 9.73 3.36
N PHE A 25 -0.31 8.51 2.96
CA PHE A 25 -1.10 7.61 3.81
C PHE A 25 -0.28 6.93 4.91
N LEU A 26 1.03 6.83 4.75
CA LEU A 26 1.91 6.32 5.81
C LEU A 26 2.15 7.36 6.90
N GLU A 27 2.24 8.64 6.53
CA GLU A 27 2.50 9.73 7.47
C GLU A 27 1.25 10.26 8.16
N ASN A 28 0.07 10.07 7.56
CA ASN A 28 -1.19 10.62 8.04
C ASN A 28 -2.26 9.55 8.12
N SER A 29 -3.26 9.75 8.99
CA SER A 29 -4.47 8.94 8.97
C SER A 29 -5.23 9.14 7.65
N PHE A 30 -6.15 8.25 7.34
CA PHE A 30 -6.95 8.38 6.12
C PHE A 30 -7.68 9.73 6.06
N GLU A 31 -8.27 10.14 7.19
CA GLU A 31 -9.01 11.41 7.24
C GLU A 31 -8.09 12.62 7.09
N ALA A 32 -6.88 12.56 7.65
CA ALA A 32 -5.92 13.65 7.57
C ALA A 32 -5.17 13.71 6.25
N ALA A 33 -5.12 12.61 5.50
CA ALA A 33 -4.44 12.55 4.22
C ALA A 33 -5.10 13.49 3.21
N SER A 34 -4.29 14.16 2.39
CA SER A 34 -4.74 15.21 1.49
C SER A 34 -4.41 14.88 0.03
N ILE A 35 -5.44 14.88 -0.80
CA ILE A 35 -5.26 14.77 -2.26
C ILE A 35 -4.37 15.90 -2.77
N ASN A 36 -4.51 17.11 -2.23
CA ASN A 36 -3.70 18.26 -2.64
C ASN A 36 -2.21 18.02 -2.41
N ARG A 37 -1.83 17.42 -1.29
CA ARG A 37 -0.43 17.07 -1.03
C ARG A 37 0.06 15.98 -1.98
N ILE A 38 -0.78 14.99 -2.26
CA ILE A 38 -0.43 13.92 -3.20
C ILE A 38 -0.15 14.48 -4.60
N ILE A 39 -1.02 15.32 -5.12
CA ILE A 39 -0.84 15.87 -6.47
C ILE A 39 0.34 16.82 -6.56
N LYS A 40 0.64 17.58 -5.51
CA LYS A 40 1.82 18.44 -5.46
C LYS A 40 3.11 17.61 -5.51
N GLU A 41 3.18 16.57 -4.69
CA GLU A 41 4.37 15.73 -4.65
C GLU A 41 4.55 14.94 -5.94
N ALA A 42 3.45 14.46 -6.52
CA ALA A 42 3.47 13.74 -7.79
C ALA A 42 3.65 14.65 -9.00
N ALA A 43 3.56 15.97 -8.81
CA ALA A 43 3.68 16.98 -9.87
C ALA A 43 2.65 16.77 -10.98
N ILE A 44 1.40 16.53 -10.61
CA ILE A 44 0.29 16.39 -11.55
C ILE A 44 -0.78 17.47 -11.28
N PRO A 45 -1.55 17.88 -12.31
CA PRO A 45 -2.68 18.78 -12.10
C PRO A 45 -3.79 18.08 -11.31
N ARG A 46 -4.57 18.85 -10.54
CA ARG A 46 -5.69 18.31 -9.78
C ARG A 46 -6.72 17.59 -10.65
N GLY A 47 -7.01 18.15 -11.82
CA GLY A 47 -7.95 17.52 -12.75
C GLY A 47 -7.47 16.15 -13.22
N SER A 48 -6.15 15.97 -13.36
CA SER A 48 -5.58 14.69 -13.76
C SER A 48 -5.80 13.62 -12.70
N PHE A 49 -5.75 13.98 -11.42
CA PHE A 49 -6.02 13.01 -10.35
C PHE A 49 -7.40 12.36 -10.53
N TYR A 50 -8.42 13.15 -10.81
CA TYR A 50 -9.78 12.64 -10.98
C TYR A 50 -9.99 11.88 -12.29
N GLN A 51 -9.07 11.99 -13.23
CA GLN A 51 -9.05 11.13 -14.40
C GLN A 51 -8.50 9.74 -14.09
N TYR A 52 -7.74 9.59 -13.00
CA TYR A 52 -7.12 8.33 -12.60
C TYR A 52 -7.86 7.63 -11.48
N PHE A 53 -8.38 8.37 -10.53
CA PHE A 53 -9.09 7.86 -9.34
C PHE A 53 -10.34 8.68 -9.10
N GLU A 54 -11.39 8.04 -8.58
CA GLU A 54 -12.62 8.74 -8.29
C GLU A 54 -12.49 9.68 -7.08
N ASP A 55 -11.80 9.20 -6.04
CA ASP A 55 -11.66 9.95 -4.78
C ASP A 55 -10.46 9.43 -3.98
N LYS A 56 -10.30 9.97 -2.78
CA LYS A 56 -9.24 9.58 -1.86
C LYS A 56 -9.35 8.11 -1.45
N LYS A 57 -10.55 7.63 -1.25
CA LYS A 57 -10.81 6.24 -0.88
C LYS A 57 -10.38 5.28 -1.98
N ASP A 58 -10.62 5.64 -3.24
CA ASP A 58 -10.27 4.82 -4.39
C ASP A 58 -8.75 4.57 -4.46
N ILE A 59 -7.95 5.62 -4.36
CA ILE A 59 -6.49 5.46 -4.38
C ILE A 59 -5.98 4.74 -3.14
N PHE A 60 -6.59 4.99 -1.98
CA PHE A 60 -6.22 4.31 -0.75
C PHE A 60 -6.46 2.80 -0.84
N LEU A 61 -7.60 2.38 -1.36
CA LEU A 61 -7.92 0.96 -1.53
C LEU A 61 -6.97 0.29 -2.52
N TYR A 62 -6.59 1.00 -3.57
CA TYR A 62 -5.63 0.48 -4.54
C TYR A 62 -4.26 0.21 -3.88
N ILE A 63 -3.80 1.14 -3.05
CA ILE A 63 -2.54 0.98 -2.31
C ILE A 63 -2.60 -0.22 -1.37
N VAL A 64 -3.69 -0.35 -0.61
CA VAL A 64 -3.89 -1.47 0.32
C VAL A 64 -3.87 -2.80 -0.44
N ASP A 65 -4.58 -2.89 -1.56
CA ASP A 65 -4.61 -4.11 -2.37
C ASP A 65 -3.23 -4.46 -2.93
N THR A 66 -2.46 -3.46 -3.37
CA THR A 66 -1.11 -3.67 -3.89
C THR A 66 -0.19 -4.23 -2.81
N HIS A 67 -0.18 -3.63 -1.63
CA HIS A 67 0.66 -4.10 -0.53
C HIS A 67 0.22 -5.47 -0.03
N LYS A 68 -1.08 -5.73 -0.01
CA LYS A 68 -1.60 -7.04 0.36
C LYS A 68 -1.08 -8.14 -0.56
N ASN A 69 -1.12 -7.91 -1.86
CA ASN A 69 -0.64 -8.87 -2.85
C ASN A 69 0.86 -9.12 -2.70
N GLU A 70 1.65 -8.06 -2.52
CA GLU A 70 3.09 -8.18 -2.30
C GLU A 70 3.40 -8.99 -1.04
N ALA A 71 2.66 -8.75 0.04
CA ALA A 71 2.85 -9.47 1.30
C ALA A 71 2.53 -10.95 1.14
N PHE A 72 1.46 -11.29 0.43
CA PHE A 72 1.11 -12.67 0.15
C PHE A 72 2.17 -13.39 -0.68
N ASP A 73 2.67 -12.74 -1.73
CA ASP A 73 3.73 -13.31 -2.57
C ASP A 73 5.00 -13.53 -1.75
N PHE A 74 5.36 -12.58 -0.91
CA PHE A 74 6.54 -12.70 -0.04
C PHE A 74 6.41 -13.90 0.90
N VAL A 75 5.27 -14.03 1.59
CA VAL A 75 5.02 -15.13 2.52
C VAL A 75 5.03 -16.48 1.78
N GLU A 76 4.40 -16.54 0.62
CA GLU A 76 4.33 -17.77 -0.17
C GLU A 76 5.74 -18.22 -0.61
N ASN A 77 6.54 -17.31 -1.13
CA ASN A 77 7.93 -17.60 -1.52
C ASN A 77 8.76 -18.04 -0.32
N PHE A 78 8.55 -17.41 0.82
CA PHE A 78 9.26 -17.72 2.05
C PHE A 78 8.96 -19.13 2.53
N ILE A 79 7.69 -19.54 2.47
CA ILE A 79 7.27 -20.90 2.85
C ILE A 79 7.92 -21.93 1.92
N LYS A 80 7.98 -21.64 0.61
CA LYS A 80 8.64 -22.51 -0.37
C LYS A 80 10.13 -22.66 -0.08
N ASP A 81 10.81 -21.56 0.23
CA ASP A 81 12.25 -21.57 0.54
C ASP A 81 12.55 -22.37 1.80
N CYS A 82 11.64 -22.39 2.75
CA CYS A 82 11.79 -23.14 4.00
C CYS A 82 11.37 -24.60 3.88
N ASN A 83 10.95 -25.07 2.71
CA ASN A 83 10.46 -26.44 2.48
C ASN A 83 9.35 -26.87 3.44
N GLY A 84 8.49 -25.92 3.82
CA GLY A 84 7.42 -26.17 4.77
C GLY A 84 7.85 -26.23 6.23
N ASP A 85 9.08 -25.90 6.54
CA ASP A 85 9.55 -25.83 7.93
C ASP A 85 9.06 -24.57 8.59
N ILE A 86 8.02 -24.72 9.41
CA ILE A 86 7.37 -23.60 10.08
C ILE A 86 8.28 -22.93 11.11
N PHE A 87 9.20 -23.67 11.73
CA PHE A 87 10.14 -23.12 12.71
C PHE A 87 11.19 -22.24 12.02
N ALA A 88 11.69 -22.68 10.87
CA ALA A 88 12.60 -21.85 10.07
C ALA A 88 11.91 -20.58 9.60
N PHE A 89 10.65 -20.67 9.17
CA PHE A 89 9.84 -19.54 8.78
C PHE A 89 9.68 -18.54 9.92
N MET A 90 9.31 -19.01 11.11
CA MET A 90 9.13 -18.17 12.28
C MET A 90 10.42 -17.47 12.70
N ARG A 91 11.53 -18.19 12.67
CA ARG A 91 12.85 -17.64 13.03
C ARG A 91 13.26 -16.53 12.08
N MET A 92 13.11 -16.74 10.77
CA MET A 92 13.46 -15.74 9.77
C MET A 92 12.52 -14.53 9.82
N ALA A 93 11.24 -14.74 10.09
CA ALA A 93 10.29 -13.65 10.29
C ALA A 93 10.65 -12.79 11.48
N MET A 94 11.04 -13.41 12.59
CA MET A 94 11.51 -12.72 13.79
C MET A 94 12.77 -11.92 13.53
N ASP A 95 13.73 -12.51 12.82
CA ASP A 95 14.98 -11.82 12.46
C ASP A 95 14.70 -10.60 11.59
N CYS A 96 13.79 -10.70 10.63
CA CYS A 96 13.37 -9.57 9.81
C CYS A 96 12.73 -8.46 10.65
N ILE A 97 11.89 -8.82 11.60
CA ILE A 97 11.24 -7.85 12.49
C ILE A 97 12.26 -7.13 13.36
N ILE A 98 13.26 -7.85 13.88
CA ILE A 98 14.26 -7.30 14.79
C ILE A 98 15.29 -6.45 14.05
N SER A 99 15.72 -6.85 12.86
CA SER A 99 16.89 -6.25 12.19
C SER A 99 16.56 -5.03 11.31
N ALA A 100 15.32 -4.79 10.95
CA ALA A 100 15.00 -3.87 9.85
C ALA A 100 14.63 -2.44 10.26
N GLY A 101 14.72 -2.06 11.53
CA GLY A 101 14.16 -0.77 11.92
C GLY A 101 12.71 -0.65 11.45
N PHE A 102 12.04 -1.75 11.52
CA PHE A 102 10.77 -2.07 10.90
C PHE A 102 9.61 -1.29 11.50
N SER A 103 9.86 -0.61 12.64
CA SER A 103 8.81 -0.06 13.48
C SER A 103 8.01 1.07 12.82
N GLU A 104 8.65 2.00 12.14
CA GLU A 104 7.94 3.14 11.55
C GLU A 104 7.09 2.73 10.36
N LYS A 105 7.65 1.93 9.46
CA LYS A 105 6.92 1.45 8.28
C LYS A 105 5.78 0.53 8.70
N MET A 106 6.02 -0.33 9.69
CA MET A 106 4.99 -1.20 10.24
C MET A 106 3.86 -0.43 10.91
N ASN A 107 4.18 0.62 11.64
CA ASN A 107 3.17 1.45 12.28
C ASN A 107 2.29 2.14 11.25
N GLY A 108 2.87 2.63 10.17
CA GLY A 108 2.12 3.22 9.06
C GLY A 108 1.20 2.20 8.40
N MET A 109 1.72 1.01 8.08
CA MET A 109 0.93 -0.07 7.49
C MET A 109 -0.17 -0.55 8.43
N LYS A 110 0.13 -0.72 9.71
CA LYS A 110 -0.85 -1.09 10.71
C LYS A 110 -1.98 -0.07 10.79
N ARG A 111 -1.65 1.21 10.72
CA ARG A 111 -2.64 2.28 10.68
C ARG A 111 -3.55 2.19 9.47
N MET A 112 -2.96 1.91 8.29
CA MET A 112 -3.73 1.73 7.04
C MET A 112 -4.70 0.56 7.15
N PHE A 113 -4.25 -0.58 7.66
CA PHE A 113 -5.07 -1.79 7.75
C PHE A 113 -6.07 -1.78 8.91
N SER A 114 -5.95 -0.84 9.84
CA SER A 114 -6.86 -0.76 10.99
C SER A 114 -8.16 0.01 10.70
N GLN A 115 -8.31 0.57 9.52
CA GLN A 115 -9.54 1.27 9.15
C GLN A 115 -10.71 0.28 9.08
N PRO A 116 -11.84 0.55 9.74
CA PRO A 116 -12.96 -0.40 9.81
C PRO A 116 -13.48 -0.82 8.43
N TRP A 117 -13.56 0.10 7.50
CA TRP A 117 -14.07 -0.19 6.17
C TRP A 117 -13.12 -1.04 5.30
N VAL A 118 -11.83 -1.07 5.64
CA VAL A 118 -10.87 -1.99 5.01
C VAL A 118 -11.14 -3.41 5.47
N LEU A 119 -11.41 -3.60 6.77
CA LEU A 119 -11.76 -4.90 7.33
C LEU A 119 -13.10 -5.40 6.81
N ASP A 120 -14.10 -4.50 6.71
CA ASP A 120 -15.41 -4.83 6.16
C ASP A 120 -15.31 -5.32 4.73
N ARG A 121 -14.44 -4.71 3.92
CA ARG A 121 -14.20 -5.15 2.56
C ARG A 121 -13.71 -6.59 2.49
N LYS A 122 -12.86 -7.01 3.44
CA LYS A 122 -12.39 -8.39 3.53
C LYS A 122 -13.50 -9.36 3.87
N SER A 123 -14.46 -8.94 4.70
CA SER A 123 -15.55 -9.80 5.12
C SER A 123 -16.61 -10.01 4.04
N VAL A 124 -16.65 -9.17 3.04
CA VAL A 124 -17.60 -9.24 1.93
C VAL A 124 -17.14 -10.22 0.83
N VAL A 125 -15.87 -10.57 0.84
CA VAL A 125 -15.32 -11.54 -0.09
C VAL A 125 -15.36 -12.93 0.54
#